data_d9485640fb1aa305c272704ee72ca2e7
#
_entry.id   d9485640fb1aa305c272704ee72ca2e7
#
_cell.length_a   1.000
_cell.length_b   1.000
_cell.length_c   1.000
_cell.angle_alpha   90.00
_cell.angle_beta   90.00
_cell.angle_gamma   90.00
#
_symmetry.space_group_name_H-M   'P 1'
#
loop_
_entity.id
_entity.type
_entity.pdbx_description
1 polymer ?
#
loop_
_entity_poly.entity_id
_entity_poly.type
_entity_poly.pdbx_seq_one_letter_code
_entity_poly.pdbx_strand_id
1 'polypeptide(L)'
;MQINKVKPNIRGKSTLFLLLVTIIWGWTFIWMKQSMNATSNILGINLAEEIEKEIVSFFVLMRFGIAAIFFILFYPPTRKGLKKLDIWKGGLILGALAWGGFFFQMLAIPNISPAVSAFLTSLYVVFTALIGVSMRRQKVTWTLGIGILLATFGAGILGLKEDQSVLDLFITFGIPEWLTILCAFIFGAHIIATDQITQKVDALQVTGTMLIIVSLLSLIAFLLIIIVQENLTYLDEIISLLVEPTFIFPLFMCAIFGSLLALLLLNIYQKHLSPVRAAILYGLEPVWAAIFSITIGLENTTKWLFAGAFCLLLGNLIVELRNSTEDKTIMEESE
;
A
#
# COMPACT_ATOMS: atom_id res chain seq x y z
N MET A 1 -4.57 29.86 -6.73
CA MET A 1 -5.00 28.50 -6.37
C MET A 1 -5.87 28.63 -5.12
N GLN A 2 -7.19 28.52 -5.23
CA GLN A 2 -8.08 28.67 -4.07
C GLN A 2 -7.85 27.46 -3.16
N ILE A 3 -7.23 27.70 -2.00
CA ILE A 3 -7.20 26.73 -0.91
C ILE A 3 -8.62 26.66 -0.35
N ASN A 4 -9.38 25.64 -0.75
CA ASN A 4 -10.68 25.38 -0.14
C ASN A 4 -10.48 25.24 1.38
N LYS A 5 -11.01 26.15 2.18
CA LYS A 5 -11.00 26.11 3.64
C LYS A 5 -11.74 24.84 4.07
N VAL A 6 -11.02 23.74 4.26
CA VAL A 6 -11.61 22.49 4.77
C VAL A 6 -11.94 22.69 6.23
N LYS A 7 -13.23 22.49 6.61
CA LYS A 7 -13.69 22.66 7.99
C LYS A 7 -12.84 21.79 8.95
N PRO A 8 -12.40 22.30 10.10
CA PRO A 8 -11.53 21.59 11.06
C PRO A 8 -12.01 20.18 11.41
N ASN A 9 -13.32 20.00 11.55
CA ASN A 9 -13.96 18.71 11.85
C ASN A 9 -13.75 17.66 10.73
N ILE A 10 -13.63 18.07 9.46
CA ILE A 10 -13.40 17.12 8.34
C ILE A 10 -11.94 16.64 8.32
N ARG A 11 -10.97 17.52 8.63
CA ARG A 11 -9.55 17.13 8.72
C ARG A 11 -9.32 16.11 9.83
N GLY A 12 -9.87 16.34 11.03
CA GLY A 12 -9.76 15.39 12.13
C GLY A 12 -10.36 14.02 11.80
N LYS A 13 -11.56 14.00 11.18
CA LYS A 13 -12.18 12.76 10.69
C LYS A 13 -11.29 12.05 9.66
N SER A 14 -10.75 12.79 8.69
CA SER A 14 -9.87 12.23 7.66
C SER A 14 -8.62 11.61 8.26
N THR A 15 -7.95 12.28 9.21
CA THR A 15 -6.82 11.72 9.92
C THR A 15 -7.18 10.42 10.64
N LEU A 16 -8.33 10.37 11.35
CA LEU A 16 -8.76 9.17 12.06
C LEU A 16 -9.02 7.99 11.11
N PHE A 17 -9.75 8.22 10.00
CA PHE A 17 -10.02 7.15 9.04
C PHE A 17 -8.77 6.68 8.29
N LEU A 18 -7.84 7.59 7.99
CA LEU A 18 -6.57 7.19 7.37
C LEU A 18 -5.66 6.45 8.36
N LEU A 19 -5.69 6.75 9.66
CA LEU A 19 -5.05 5.93 10.68
C LEU A 19 -5.66 4.52 10.76
N LEU A 20 -6.98 4.39 10.64
CA LEU A 20 -7.63 3.07 10.55
C LEU A 20 -7.14 2.29 9.32
N VAL A 21 -6.96 2.96 8.19
CA VAL A 21 -6.37 2.35 6.99
C VAL A 21 -5.00 1.78 7.26
N THR A 22 -4.13 2.48 8.01
CA THR A 22 -2.78 1.98 8.33
C THR A 22 -2.80 0.71 9.17
N ILE A 23 -3.73 0.62 10.13
CA ILE A 23 -3.93 -0.58 10.95
C ILE A 23 -4.36 -1.76 10.06
N ILE A 24 -5.33 -1.54 9.17
CA ILE A 24 -5.82 -2.55 8.25
C ILE A 24 -4.68 -3.02 7.33
N TRP A 25 -3.93 -2.09 6.75
CA TRP A 25 -2.82 -2.43 5.86
C TRP A 25 -1.68 -3.16 6.58
N GLY A 26 -1.38 -2.81 7.84
CA GLY A 26 -0.46 -3.58 8.66
C GLY A 26 -0.84 -5.07 8.72
N TRP A 27 -2.14 -5.38 8.90
CA TRP A 27 -2.66 -6.74 8.84
C TRP A 27 -2.58 -7.37 7.44
N THR A 28 -2.68 -6.61 6.36
CA THR A 28 -2.63 -7.20 5.01
C THR A 28 -1.29 -7.85 4.69
N PHE A 29 -0.18 -7.35 5.23
CA PHE A 29 1.12 -7.99 5.07
C PHE A 29 1.16 -9.39 5.68
N ILE A 30 0.50 -9.54 6.83
CA ILE A 30 0.35 -10.84 7.49
C ILE A 30 -0.48 -11.79 6.63
N TRP A 31 -1.67 -11.34 6.20
CA TRP A 31 -2.57 -12.17 5.38
C TRP A 31 -1.94 -12.54 4.03
N MET A 32 -1.23 -11.61 3.38
CA MET A 32 -0.48 -11.91 2.15
C MET A 32 0.57 -13.00 2.39
N LYS A 33 1.38 -12.88 3.46
CA LYS A 33 2.39 -13.89 3.80
C LYS A 33 1.75 -15.23 4.15
N GLN A 34 0.66 -15.24 4.91
CA GLN A 34 -0.09 -16.46 5.25
C GLN A 34 -0.62 -17.16 3.99
N SER A 35 -1.19 -16.42 3.02
CA SER A 35 -1.64 -17.00 1.76
C SER A 35 -0.50 -17.61 0.96
N MET A 36 0.65 -16.95 0.89
CA MET A 36 1.82 -17.49 0.18
C MET A 36 2.40 -18.72 0.87
N ASN A 37 2.48 -18.71 2.21
CA ASN A 37 2.90 -19.89 2.96
C ASN A 37 1.92 -21.06 2.80
N ALA A 38 0.61 -20.79 2.82
CA ALA A 38 -0.39 -21.80 2.55
C ALA A 38 -0.23 -22.41 1.16
N THR A 39 -0.01 -21.58 0.14
CA THR A 39 0.26 -22.04 -1.23
C THR A 39 1.48 -22.95 -1.30
N SER A 40 2.60 -22.54 -0.68
CA SER A 40 3.81 -23.38 -0.62
C SER A 40 3.53 -24.76 -0.01
N ASN A 41 2.77 -24.79 1.08
CA ASN A 41 2.43 -26.04 1.76
C ASN A 41 1.47 -26.94 0.97
N ILE A 42 0.46 -26.33 0.31
CA ILE A 42 -0.57 -27.07 -0.44
C ILE A 42 0.02 -27.66 -1.74
N LEU A 43 0.79 -26.84 -2.47
CA LEU A 43 1.35 -27.25 -3.75
C LEU A 43 2.71 -27.95 -3.63
N GLY A 44 3.30 -28.00 -2.43
CA GLY A 44 4.62 -28.62 -2.19
C GLY A 44 5.77 -27.89 -2.87
N ILE A 45 5.63 -26.58 -3.12
CA ILE A 45 6.61 -25.72 -3.81
C ILE A 45 7.28 -24.77 -2.84
N ASN A 46 8.49 -24.32 -3.17
CA ASN A 46 9.21 -23.33 -2.38
C ASN A 46 9.16 -21.95 -3.07
N LEU A 47 8.13 -21.17 -2.77
CA LEU A 47 7.96 -19.81 -3.32
C LEU A 47 9.10 -18.84 -2.94
N ALA A 48 9.95 -19.21 -1.98
CA ALA A 48 11.11 -18.42 -1.63
C ALA A 48 12.32 -18.72 -2.58
N GLU A 49 12.37 -19.87 -3.22
CA GLU A 49 13.40 -20.20 -4.20
C GLU A 49 13.00 -19.81 -5.62
N GLU A 50 11.76 -20.05 -5.99
CA GLU A 50 11.19 -19.65 -7.28
C GLU A 50 9.97 -18.77 -7.09
N ILE A 51 10.01 -17.57 -7.66
CA ILE A 51 8.87 -16.63 -7.62
C ILE A 51 7.88 -17.07 -8.70
N GLU A 52 6.85 -17.77 -8.27
CA GLU A 52 5.75 -18.20 -9.14
C GLU A 52 4.84 -16.99 -9.46
N LYS A 53 5.13 -16.35 -10.59
CA LYS A 53 4.43 -15.13 -11.04
C LYS A 53 2.94 -15.37 -11.28
N GLU A 54 2.56 -16.60 -11.65
CA GLU A 54 1.19 -17.08 -11.86
C GLU A 54 0.40 -17.00 -10.56
N ILE A 55 0.94 -17.54 -9.49
CA ILE A 55 0.31 -17.55 -8.16
C ILE A 55 0.12 -16.12 -7.67
N VAL A 56 1.14 -15.28 -7.84
CA VAL A 56 1.06 -13.87 -7.50
C VAL A 56 -0.03 -13.15 -8.29
N SER A 57 -0.06 -13.34 -9.62
CA SER A 57 -1.07 -12.73 -10.48
C SER A 57 -2.47 -13.23 -10.15
N PHE A 58 -2.62 -14.52 -9.87
CA PHE A 58 -3.87 -15.14 -9.44
C PHE A 58 -4.35 -14.57 -8.09
N PHE A 59 -3.46 -14.47 -7.11
CA PHE A 59 -3.80 -13.89 -5.82
C PHE A 59 -4.30 -12.44 -5.96
N VAL A 60 -3.58 -11.59 -6.72
CA VAL A 60 -3.97 -10.19 -6.95
C VAL A 60 -5.30 -10.13 -7.70
N LEU A 61 -5.51 -10.98 -8.72
CA LEU A 61 -6.78 -11.10 -9.44
C LEU A 61 -7.93 -11.43 -8.50
N MET A 62 -7.79 -12.47 -7.68
CA MET A 62 -8.84 -12.89 -6.75
C MET A 62 -9.10 -11.82 -5.69
N ARG A 63 -8.06 -11.24 -5.10
CA ARG A 63 -8.15 -10.17 -4.10
C ARG A 63 -8.96 -8.99 -4.61
N PHE A 64 -8.63 -8.46 -5.78
CA PHE A 64 -9.29 -7.28 -6.33
C PHE A 64 -10.59 -7.60 -7.06
N GLY A 65 -10.71 -8.80 -7.63
CA GLY A 65 -11.93 -9.31 -8.24
C GLY A 65 -13.06 -9.44 -7.21
N ILE A 66 -12.78 -10.07 -6.07
CA ILE A 66 -13.72 -10.17 -4.95
C ILE A 66 -14.11 -8.76 -4.48
N ALA A 67 -13.13 -7.88 -4.26
CA ALA A 67 -13.37 -6.49 -3.82
C ALA A 67 -14.27 -5.73 -4.82
N ALA A 68 -14.01 -5.83 -6.12
CA ALA A 68 -14.80 -5.18 -7.17
C ALA A 68 -16.23 -5.71 -7.23
N ILE A 69 -16.41 -7.04 -7.19
CA ILE A 69 -17.73 -7.68 -7.21
C ILE A 69 -18.54 -7.24 -6.00
N PHE A 70 -17.98 -7.33 -4.80
CA PHE A 70 -18.68 -6.90 -3.57
C PHE A 70 -19.06 -5.43 -3.65
N PHE A 71 -18.15 -4.55 -4.09
CA PHE A 71 -18.43 -3.12 -4.16
C PHE A 71 -19.55 -2.78 -5.18
N ILE A 72 -19.52 -3.43 -6.35
CA ILE A 72 -20.56 -3.21 -7.37
C ILE A 72 -21.90 -3.76 -6.94
N LEU A 73 -21.93 -4.91 -6.27
CA LEU A 73 -23.18 -5.55 -5.83
C LEU A 73 -23.81 -4.81 -4.67
N PHE A 74 -23.04 -4.47 -3.63
CA PHE A 74 -23.57 -3.92 -2.38
C PHE A 74 -23.61 -2.40 -2.34
N TYR A 75 -22.96 -1.69 -3.32
CA TYR A 75 -22.99 -0.24 -3.37
C TYR A 75 -23.52 0.30 -4.72
N PRO A 76 -24.84 0.42 -4.89
CA PRO A 76 -25.48 0.84 -6.16
C PRO A 76 -24.98 2.16 -6.76
N PRO A 77 -24.60 3.20 -5.98
CA PRO A 77 -24.05 4.44 -6.55
C PRO A 77 -22.81 4.25 -7.43
N THR A 78 -22.00 3.22 -7.17
CA THR A 78 -20.82 2.87 -8.00
C THR A 78 -21.22 2.59 -9.44
N ARG A 79 -22.37 1.90 -9.66
CA ARG A 79 -22.89 1.55 -10.98
C ARG A 79 -23.15 2.78 -11.86
N LYS A 80 -23.48 3.93 -11.27
CA LYS A 80 -23.64 5.20 -11.99
C LYS A 80 -22.31 5.70 -12.56
N GLY A 81 -21.20 5.44 -11.88
CA GLY A 81 -19.85 5.78 -12.32
C GLY A 81 -19.41 5.01 -13.57
N LEU A 82 -19.86 3.74 -13.70
CA LEU A 82 -19.50 2.88 -14.84
C LEU A 82 -19.99 3.44 -16.20
N LYS A 83 -20.90 4.41 -16.20
CA LYS A 83 -21.41 5.07 -17.41
C LYS A 83 -20.68 6.36 -17.76
N LYS A 84 -19.69 6.78 -16.95
CA LYS A 84 -19.00 8.07 -17.10
C LYS A 84 -17.55 7.89 -17.53
N LEU A 85 -17.16 8.44 -18.67
CA LEU A 85 -15.81 8.32 -19.23
C LEU A 85 -14.73 8.90 -18.28
N ASP A 86 -15.01 10.03 -17.61
CA ASP A 86 -14.04 10.68 -16.73
C ASP A 86 -13.77 9.83 -15.47
N ILE A 87 -14.77 9.06 -14.99
CA ILE A 87 -14.58 8.08 -13.93
C ILE A 87 -13.67 6.95 -14.39
N TRP A 88 -13.84 6.45 -15.63
CA TRP A 88 -12.98 5.41 -16.19
C TRP A 88 -11.55 5.90 -16.41
N LYS A 89 -11.35 7.15 -16.89
CA LYS A 89 -10.00 7.73 -17.01
C LYS A 89 -9.30 7.80 -15.65
N GLY A 90 -10.01 8.27 -14.62
CA GLY A 90 -9.49 8.27 -13.25
C GLY A 90 -9.21 6.87 -12.73
N GLY A 91 -10.14 5.94 -12.92
CA GLY A 91 -10.01 4.54 -12.53
C GLY A 91 -8.87 3.83 -13.23
N LEU A 92 -8.61 4.12 -14.52
CA LEU A 92 -7.48 3.56 -15.26
C LEU A 92 -6.13 3.99 -14.66
N ILE A 93 -5.96 5.28 -14.38
CA ILE A 93 -4.72 5.79 -13.80
C ILE A 93 -4.51 5.20 -12.40
N LEU A 94 -5.52 5.31 -11.52
CA LEU A 94 -5.41 4.79 -10.16
C LEU A 94 -5.29 3.27 -10.14
N GLY A 95 -6.04 2.58 -10.99
CA GLY A 95 -6.00 1.12 -11.09
C GLY A 95 -4.69 0.58 -11.63
N ALA A 96 -4.10 1.23 -12.64
CA ALA A 96 -2.79 0.83 -13.16
C ALA A 96 -1.68 1.02 -12.12
N LEU A 97 -1.67 2.16 -11.42
CA LEU A 97 -0.70 2.41 -10.34
C LEU A 97 -0.92 1.44 -9.16
N ALA A 98 -2.17 1.23 -8.74
CA ALA A 98 -2.46 0.28 -7.67
C ALA A 98 -2.06 -1.15 -8.05
N TRP A 99 -2.39 -1.58 -9.29
CA TRP A 99 -1.99 -2.90 -9.80
C TRP A 99 -0.47 -3.08 -9.77
N GLY A 100 0.29 -2.13 -10.32
CA GLY A 100 1.74 -2.20 -10.31
C GLY A 100 2.31 -2.27 -8.89
N GLY A 101 1.83 -1.41 -7.98
CA GLY A 101 2.24 -1.43 -6.57
C GLY A 101 1.98 -2.79 -5.92
N PHE A 102 0.75 -3.29 -5.96
CA PHE A 102 0.40 -4.57 -5.34
C PHE A 102 1.04 -5.78 -6.02
N PHE A 103 1.21 -5.75 -7.33
CA PHE A 103 1.86 -6.83 -8.07
C PHE A 103 3.34 -6.99 -7.65
N PHE A 104 4.12 -5.90 -7.66
CA PHE A 104 5.51 -5.95 -7.22
C PHE A 104 5.68 -6.25 -5.74
N GLN A 105 4.77 -5.76 -4.89
CA GLN A 105 4.74 -6.11 -3.47
C GLN A 105 4.52 -7.60 -3.26
N MET A 106 3.57 -8.20 -3.98
CA MET A 106 3.29 -9.64 -3.88
C MET A 106 4.41 -10.53 -4.42
N LEU A 107 5.16 -10.08 -5.45
CA LEU A 107 6.35 -10.79 -5.91
C LEU A 107 7.46 -10.85 -4.85
N ALA A 108 7.53 -9.85 -3.98
CA ALA A 108 8.55 -9.76 -2.94
C ALA A 108 8.18 -10.54 -1.66
N ILE A 109 6.90 -10.60 -1.30
CA ILE A 109 6.39 -11.13 -0.01
C ILE A 109 6.86 -12.55 0.34
N PRO A 110 6.99 -13.51 -0.58
CA PRO A 110 7.48 -14.84 -0.23
C PRO A 110 8.89 -14.84 0.38
N ASN A 111 9.72 -13.89 -0.03
CA ASN A 111 11.16 -13.85 0.28
C ASN A 111 11.53 -12.90 1.42
N ILE A 112 10.65 -12.01 1.84
CA ILE A 112 10.88 -11.05 2.91
C ILE A 112 9.82 -11.18 4.00
N SER A 113 10.15 -10.72 5.21
CA SER A 113 9.18 -10.73 6.30
C SER A 113 8.10 -9.64 6.11
N PRO A 114 6.90 -9.81 6.71
CA PRO A 114 5.86 -8.81 6.66
C PRO A 114 6.31 -7.42 7.12
N ALA A 115 7.09 -7.34 8.21
CA ALA A 115 7.60 -6.06 8.71
C ALA A 115 8.59 -5.42 7.75
N VAL A 116 9.55 -6.18 7.19
CA VAL A 116 10.51 -5.67 6.19
C VAL A 116 9.78 -5.19 4.93
N SER A 117 8.77 -5.94 4.46
CA SER A 117 7.97 -5.54 3.30
C SER A 117 7.20 -4.25 3.57
N ALA A 118 6.46 -4.17 4.68
CA ALA A 118 5.72 -2.97 5.08
C ALA A 118 6.64 -1.76 5.20
N PHE A 119 7.81 -1.97 5.71
CA PHE A 119 8.87 -1.06 5.97
C PHE A 119 9.46 -0.43 4.70
N LEU A 120 9.91 -1.26 3.74
CA LEU A 120 10.40 -0.78 2.44
C LEU A 120 9.28 -0.12 1.64
N THR A 121 8.04 -0.63 1.76
CA THR A 121 6.87 0.00 1.14
C THR A 121 6.65 1.41 1.69
N SER A 122 6.91 1.69 2.97
CA SER A 122 6.73 3.01 3.57
C SER A 122 7.63 4.11 2.97
N LEU A 123 8.64 3.75 2.19
CA LEU A 123 9.42 4.69 1.38
C LEU A 123 8.55 5.46 0.36
N TYR A 124 7.29 5.05 0.15
CA TYR A 124 6.34 5.88 -0.61
C TYR A 124 6.18 7.30 -0.01
N VAL A 125 6.44 7.50 1.28
CA VAL A 125 6.48 8.84 1.90
C VAL A 125 7.54 9.71 1.23
N VAL A 126 8.74 9.17 1.08
CA VAL A 126 9.87 9.83 0.41
C VAL A 126 9.54 10.12 -1.06
N PHE A 127 9.05 9.09 -1.76
CA PHE A 127 8.72 9.23 -3.18
C PHE A 127 7.56 10.21 -3.40
N THR A 128 6.54 10.21 -2.54
CA THR A 128 5.44 11.21 -2.60
C THR A 128 5.98 12.64 -2.43
N ALA A 129 6.90 12.84 -1.49
CA ALA A 129 7.52 14.14 -1.27
C ALA A 129 8.37 14.56 -2.48
N LEU A 130 9.22 13.68 -3.00
CA LEU A 130 10.07 13.95 -4.17
C LEU A 130 9.22 14.26 -5.42
N ILE A 131 8.19 13.47 -5.70
CA ILE A 131 7.26 13.74 -6.80
C ILE A 131 6.53 15.07 -6.58
N GLY A 132 6.07 15.35 -5.35
CA GLY A 132 5.41 16.60 -5.00
C GLY A 132 6.31 17.84 -5.23
N VAL A 133 7.59 17.74 -4.89
CA VAL A 133 8.59 18.77 -5.15
C VAL A 133 8.86 18.92 -6.63
N SER A 134 9.07 17.83 -7.35
CA SER A 134 9.31 17.82 -8.80
C SER A 134 8.15 18.47 -9.58
N MET A 135 6.92 18.25 -9.13
CA MET A 135 5.73 18.88 -9.69
C MET A 135 5.50 20.34 -9.22
N ARG A 136 6.43 20.92 -8.46
CA ARG A 136 6.33 22.27 -7.86
C ARG A 136 5.07 22.48 -7.00
N ARG A 137 4.54 21.41 -6.43
CA ARG A 137 3.35 21.44 -5.54
C ARG A 137 3.71 21.58 -4.08
N GLN A 138 4.98 21.35 -3.74
CA GLN A 138 5.48 21.42 -2.38
C GLN A 138 6.83 22.12 -2.35
N LYS A 139 7.07 22.91 -1.30
CA LYS A 139 8.37 23.53 -1.05
C LYS A 139 9.26 22.55 -0.29
N VAL A 140 10.53 22.49 -0.67
CA VAL A 140 11.53 21.80 0.14
C VAL A 140 11.77 22.60 1.40
N THR A 141 11.56 21.97 2.55
CA THR A 141 11.85 22.56 3.86
C THR A 141 12.81 21.67 4.62
N TRP A 142 13.61 22.26 5.53
CA TRP A 142 14.54 21.50 6.35
C TRP A 142 13.84 20.41 7.19
N THR A 143 12.67 20.71 7.72
CA THR A 143 11.86 19.74 8.48
C THR A 143 11.37 18.58 7.63
N LEU A 144 10.97 18.84 6.38
CA LEU A 144 10.64 17.78 5.43
C LEU A 144 11.88 16.90 5.16
N GLY A 145 13.05 17.52 4.92
CA GLY A 145 14.31 16.80 4.71
C GLY A 145 14.70 15.92 5.89
N ILE A 146 14.66 16.47 7.12
CA ILE A 146 14.96 15.71 8.35
C ILE A 146 13.95 14.58 8.56
N GLY A 147 12.66 14.84 8.35
CA GLY A 147 11.62 13.81 8.49
C GLY A 147 11.81 12.66 7.50
N ILE A 148 12.12 12.97 6.23
CA ILE A 148 12.45 11.98 5.21
C ILE A 148 13.67 11.15 5.61
N LEU A 149 14.76 11.82 6.05
CA LEU A 149 15.98 11.12 6.45
C LEU A 149 15.73 10.19 7.66
N LEU A 150 15.03 10.66 8.68
CA LEU A 150 14.69 9.83 9.84
C LEU A 150 13.77 8.68 9.47
N ALA A 151 12.73 8.93 8.66
CA ALA A 151 11.83 7.88 8.21
C ALA A 151 12.59 6.85 7.38
N THR A 152 13.42 7.25 6.41
CA THR A 152 14.20 6.36 5.57
C THR A 152 15.23 5.56 6.37
N PHE A 153 15.94 6.21 7.30
CA PHE A 153 16.90 5.54 8.18
C PHE A 153 16.22 4.55 9.12
N GLY A 154 15.17 5.01 9.82
CA GLY A 154 14.35 4.16 10.66
C GLY A 154 13.85 2.96 9.90
N ALA A 155 13.42 3.22 8.66
CA ALA A 155 13.00 2.30 7.63
C ALA A 155 14.08 1.25 7.37
N GLY A 156 15.31 1.59 7.09
CA GLY A 156 16.42 0.72 6.82
C GLY A 156 16.79 -0.19 8.00
N ILE A 157 16.85 0.30 9.22
CA ILE A 157 17.32 -0.49 10.36
C ILE A 157 16.27 -1.43 10.97
N LEU A 158 14.99 -1.24 10.70
CA LEU A 158 13.89 -2.00 11.31
C LEU A 158 13.94 -3.50 10.93
N GLY A 159 14.34 -3.81 9.70
CA GLY A 159 14.46 -5.18 9.20
C GLY A 159 15.76 -5.91 9.58
N LEU A 160 16.70 -5.25 10.30
CA LEU A 160 17.96 -5.89 10.72
C LEU A 160 17.72 -6.96 11.78
N LYS A 161 18.46 -8.08 11.64
CA LYS A 161 18.54 -9.13 12.66
C LYS A 161 19.40 -8.67 13.83
N GLU A 162 19.29 -9.35 14.97
CA GLU A 162 19.98 -8.97 16.22
C GLU A 162 21.52 -8.95 16.08
N ASP A 163 22.06 -9.85 15.28
CA ASP A 163 23.48 -10.03 15.00
C ASP A 163 24.02 -9.16 13.85
N GLN A 164 23.13 -8.45 13.15
CA GLN A 164 23.51 -7.57 12.02
C GLN A 164 23.83 -6.16 12.49
N SER A 165 24.65 -5.47 11.69
CA SER A 165 25.02 -4.06 11.83
C SER A 165 24.32 -3.20 10.78
N VAL A 166 24.32 -1.87 10.96
CA VAL A 166 23.77 -0.93 9.97
C VAL A 166 24.49 -1.04 8.60
N LEU A 167 25.75 -1.49 8.58
CA LEU A 167 26.52 -1.67 7.34
C LEU A 167 25.98 -2.83 6.51
N ASP A 168 25.39 -3.84 7.13
CA ASP A 168 24.83 -5.01 6.45
C ASP A 168 23.61 -4.67 5.59
N LEU A 169 22.94 -3.54 5.85
CA LEU A 169 21.85 -3.04 5.01
C LEU A 169 22.24 -2.87 3.54
N PHE A 170 23.46 -2.43 3.27
CA PHE A 170 23.92 -2.17 1.91
C PHE A 170 24.36 -3.44 1.17
N ILE A 171 24.57 -4.54 1.89
CA ILE A 171 25.10 -5.81 1.35
C ILE A 171 23.97 -6.82 1.10
N THR A 172 22.85 -6.70 1.82
CA THR A 172 21.79 -7.71 1.86
C THR A 172 20.60 -7.45 0.91
N PHE A 173 20.61 -6.36 0.15
CA PHE A 173 19.53 -6.05 -0.78
C PHE A 173 19.56 -6.98 -2.00
N GLY A 174 18.55 -7.86 -2.06
CA GLY A 174 18.28 -8.72 -3.21
C GLY A 174 17.15 -8.18 -4.10
N ILE A 175 16.73 -9.01 -5.04
CA ILE A 175 15.60 -8.70 -5.95
C ILE A 175 14.32 -8.37 -5.18
N PRO A 176 13.92 -9.09 -4.10
CA PRO A 176 12.68 -8.80 -3.38
C PRO A 176 12.64 -7.39 -2.77
N GLU A 177 13.76 -6.91 -2.21
CA GLU A 177 13.86 -5.57 -1.64
C GLU A 177 13.73 -4.51 -2.73
N TRP A 178 14.39 -4.69 -3.88
CA TRP A 178 14.26 -3.76 -5.02
C TRP A 178 12.86 -3.73 -5.61
N LEU A 179 12.18 -4.88 -5.69
CA LEU A 179 10.77 -4.94 -6.10
C LEU A 179 9.87 -4.17 -5.13
N THR A 180 10.14 -4.25 -3.82
CA THR A 180 9.40 -3.52 -2.80
C THR A 180 9.68 -2.01 -2.86
N ILE A 181 10.92 -1.59 -3.17
CA ILE A 181 11.25 -0.17 -3.40
C ILE A 181 10.53 0.36 -4.65
N LEU A 182 10.49 -0.42 -5.74
CA LEU A 182 9.71 -0.07 -6.93
C LEU A 182 8.22 0.06 -6.61
N CYS A 183 7.67 -0.87 -5.82
CA CYS A 183 6.32 -0.80 -5.29
C CYS A 183 6.09 0.52 -4.53
N ALA A 184 7.02 0.91 -3.64
CA ALA A 184 6.94 2.15 -2.88
C ALA A 184 6.94 3.39 -3.79
N PHE A 185 7.75 3.42 -4.84
CA PHE A 185 7.73 4.50 -5.84
C PHE A 185 6.37 4.60 -6.53
N ILE A 186 5.81 3.47 -6.96
CA ILE A 186 4.51 3.41 -7.62
C ILE A 186 3.39 3.85 -6.67
N PHE A 187 3.41 3.44 -5.41
CA PHE A 187 2.43 3.91 -4.42
C PHE A 187 2.60 5.40 -4.10
N GLY A 188 3.82 5.94 -4.09
CA GLY A 188 4.05 7.38 -4.00
C GLY A 188 3.37 8.15 -5.14
N ALA A 189 3.49 7.65 -6.37
CA ALA A 189 2.78 8.20 -7.53
C ALA A 189 1.25 8.02 -7.42
N HIS A 190 0.77 6.87 -6.91
CA HIS A 190 -0.65 6.61 -6.65
C HIS A 190 -1.24 7.62 -5.65
N ILE A 191 -0.54 7.92 -4.55
CA ILE A 191 -0.97 8.91 -3.55
C ILE A 191 -1.15 10.30 -4.19
N ILE A 192 -0.20 10.74 -5.02
CA ILE A 192 -0.30 12.01 -5.75
C ILE A 192 -1.47 11.99 -6.76
N ALA A 193 -1.62 10.90 -7.51
CA ALA A 193 -2.70 10.74 -8.48
C ALA A 193 -4.07 10.71 -7.80
N THR A 194 -4.19 10.04 -6.66
CA THR A 194 -5.42 10.00 -5.86
C THR A 194 -5.87 11.39 -5.45
N ASP A 195 -4.97 12.23 -4.93
CA ASP A 195 -5.29 13.62 -4.59
C ASP A 195 -5.84 14.37 -5.80
N GLN A 196 -5.17 14.27 -6.96
CA GLN A 196 -5.57 15.00 -8.15
C GLN A 196 -6.91 14.56 -8.76
N ILE A 197 -7.16 13.25 -8.73
CA ILE A 197 -8.33 12.65 -9.36
C ILE A 197 -9.55 12.81 -8.46
N THR A 198 -9.44 12.53 -7.16
CA THR A 198 -10.58 12.61 -6.23
C THR A 198 -11.04 14.03 -5.92
N GLN A 199 -10.24 15.05 -6.28
CA GLN A 199 -10.68 16.45 -6.30
C GLN A 199 -11.61 16.76 -7.49
N LYS A 200 -11.55 15.99 -8.58
CA LYS A 200 -12.27 16.26 -9.83
C LYS A 200 -13.47 15.33 -10.04
N VAL A 201 -13.38 14.10 -9.53
CA VAL A 201 -14.40 13.07 -9.71
C VAL A 201 -14.85 12.50 -8.38
N ASP A 202 -16.01 11.86 -8.38
CA ASP A 202 -16.56 11.22 -7.19
C ASP A 202 -15.68 10.04 -6.73
N ALA A 203 -15.20 10.12 -5.48
CA ALA A 203 -14.27 9.14 -4.90
C ALA A 203 -14.83 7.72 -4.86
N LEU A 204 -16.15 7.56 -4.58
CA LEU A 204 -16.80 6.26 -4.53
C LEU A 204 -16.89 5.62 -5.91
N GLN A 205 -17.24 6.43 -6.92
CA GLN A 205 -17.37 5.94 -8.29
C GLN A 205 -16.01 5.55 -8.87
N VAL A 206 -14.96 6.38 -8.65
CA VAL A 206 -13.61 6.08 -9.15
C VAL A 206 -12.99 4.89 -8.44
N THR A 207 -13.28 4.65 -7.15
CA THR A 207 -12.83 3.43 -6.46
C THR A 207 -13.37 2.17 -7.15
N GLY A 208 -14.64 2.17 -7.56
CA GLY A 208 -15.21 1.03 -8.27
C GLY A 208 -14.50 0.72 -9.58
N THR A 209 -14.27 1.74 -10.43
CA THR A 209 -13.54 1.55 -11.69
C THR A 209 -12.08 1.20 -11.47
N MET A 210 -11.42 1.75 -10.46
CA MET A 210 -10.07 1.39 -10.04
C MET A 210 -9.96 -0.11 -9.70
N LEU A 211 -10.86 -0.64 -8.86
CA LEU A 211 -10.86 -2.06 -8.49
C LEU A 211 -11.07 -2.97 -9.70
N ILE A 212 -11.96 -2.58 -10.64
CA ILE A 212 -12.17 -3.32 -11.91
C ILE A 212 -10.88 -3.32 -12.74
N ILE A 213 -10.21 -2.17 -12.88
CA ILE A 213 -8.98 -2.07 -13.68
C ILE A 213 -7.87 -2.91 -13.07
N VAL A 214 -7.69 -2.90 -11.74
CA VAL A 214 -6.71 -3.79 -11.08
C VAL A 214 -7.02 -5.25 -11.38
N SER A 215 -8.29 -5.65 -11.28
CA SER A 215 -8.71 -7.04 -11.58
C SER A 215 -8.44 -7.41 -13.04
N LEU A 216 -8.76 -6.52 -13.99
CA LEU A 216 -8.54 -6.77 -15.42
C LEU A 216 -7.05 -6.85 -15.76
N LEU A 217 -6.23 -5.96 -15.23
CA LEU A 217 -4.78 -6.01 -15.45
C LEU A 217 -4.17 -7.27 -14.84
N SER A 218 -4.64 -7.70 -13.66
CA SER A 218 -4.21 -8.95 -13.03
C SER A 218 -4.64 -10.17 -13.84
N LEU A 219 -5.85 -10.16 -14.39
CA LEU A 219 -6.32 -11.23 -15.29
C LEU A 219 -5.47 -11.31 -16.55
N ILE A 220 -5.19 -10.17 -17.18
CA ILE A 220 -4.32 -10.11 -18.36
C ILE A 220 -2.93 -10.64 -18.03
N ALA A 221 -2.33 -10.18 -16.92
CA ALA A 221 -1.01 -10.67 -16.49
C ALA A 221 -1.02 -12.18 -16.23
N PHE A 222 -2.02 -12.70 -15.51
CA PHE A 222 -2.18 -14.12 -15.23
C PHE A 222 -2.27 -14.94 -16.51
N LEU A 223 -3.17 -14.56 -17.43
CA LEU A 223 -3.33 -15.28 -18.71
C LEU A 223 -2.08 -15.23 -19.59
N LEU A 224 -1.41 -14.07 -19.66
CA LEU A 224 -0.16 -13.94 -20.43
C LEU A 224 0.95 -14.83 -19.86
N ILE A 225 1.08 -14.91 -18.54
CA ILE A 225 2.10 -15.73 -17.88
C ILE A 225 1.82 -17.22 -18.18
N ILE A 226 0.58 -17.69 -17.99
CA ILE A 226 0.18 -19.08 -18.26
C ILE A 226 0.41 -19.47 -19.74
N ILE A 227 0.08 -18.57 -20.67
CA ILE A 227 0.29 -18.82 -22.10
C ILE A 227 1.78 -18.89 -22.46
N VAL A 228 2.59 -17.97 -21.93
CA VAL A 228 4.04 -17.91 -22.23
C VAL A 228 4.79 -19.11 -21.64
N GLN A 229 4.37 -19.61 -20.50
CA GLN A 229 5.02 -20.76 -19.86
C GLN A 229 4.51 -22.11 -20.37
N GLU A 230 3.48 -22.11 -21.23
CA GLU A 230 2.84 -23.34 -21.78
C GLU A 230 2.37 -24.33 -20.69
N ASN A 231 2.13 -23.84 -19.46
CA ASN A 231 1.85 -24.66 -18.28
C ASN A 231 0.36 -24.66 -17.92
N LEU A 232 -0.47 -25.15 -18.83
CA LEU A 232 -1.93 -25.26 -18.62
C LEU A 232 -2.29 -26.28 -17.52
N THR A 233 -1.46 -27.29 -17.29
CA THR A 233 -1.69 -28.29 -16.24
C THR A 233 -1.59 -27.70 -14.83
N TYR A 234 -0.80 -26.67 -14.67
CA TYR A 234 -0.64 -25.96 -13.40
C TYR A 234 -1.88 -25.14 -13.00
N LEU A 235 -2.77 -24.87 -13.97
CA LEU A 235 -4.01 -24.12 -13.72
C LEU A 235 -4.94 -24.85 -12.73
N ASP A 236 -5.05 -26.16 -12.82
CA ASP A 236 -5.89 -26.96 -11.93
C ASP A 236 -5.36 -26.92 -10.49
N GLU A 237 -4.04 -26.94 -10.34
CA GLU A 237 -3.37 -26.81 -9.03
C GLU A 237 -3.63 -25.43 -8.41
N ILE A 238 -3.48 -24.35 -9.20
CA ILE A 238 -3.76 -22.97 -8.73
C ILE A 238 -5.24 -22.82 -8.35
N ILE A 239 -6.17 -23.39 -9.14
CA ILE A 239 -7.60 -23.34 -8.85
C ILE A 239 -7.93 -24.13 -7.58
N SER A 240 -7.22 -25.21 -7.29
CA SER A 240 -7.42 -26.01 -6.07
C SER A 240 -7.20 -25.18 -4.79
N LEU A 241 -6.40 -24.11 -4.83
CA LEU A 241 -6.23 -23.20 -3.69
C LEU A 241 -7.55 -22.54 -3.26
N LEU A 242 -8.53 -22.41 -4.16
CA LEU A 242 -9.82 -21.78 -3.86
C LEU A 242 -10.76 -22.64 -2.98
N VAL A 243 -10.42 -23.88 -2.72
CA VAL A 243 -11.17 -24.73 -1.78
C VAL A 243 -10.47 -24.88 -0.43
N GLU A 244 -9.26 -24.35 -0.28
CA GLU A 244 -8.42 -24.47 0.89
C GLU A 244 -8.64 -23.30 1.88
N PRO A 245 -9.19 -23.54 3.08
CA PRO A 245 -9.50 -22.48 4.03
C PRO A 245 -8.27 -21.65 4.45
N THR A 246 -7.09 -22.28 4.51
CA THR A 246 -5.82 -21.63 4.88
C THR A 246 -5.35 -20.61 3.85
N PHE A 247 -5.77 -20.76 2.60
CA PHE A 247 -5.53 -19.79 1.52
C PHE A 247 -6.68 -18.78 1.40
N ILE A 248 -7.94 -19.27 1.39
CA ILE A 248 -9.13 -18.42 1.13
C ILE A 248 -9.36 -17.41 2.25
N PHE A 249 -9.22 -17.77 3.52
CA PHE A 249 -9.49 -16.87 4.62
C PHE A 249 -8.60 -15.62 4.57
N PRO A 250 -7.27 -15.69 4.52
CA PRO A 250 -6.43 -14.50 4.41
C PRO A 250 -6.61 -13.75 3.08
N LEU A 251 -6.89 -14.45 1.96
CA LEU A 251 -7.25 -13.83 0.70
C LEU A 251 -8.52 -12.97 0.82
N PHE A 252 -9.56 -13.50 1.45
CA PHE A 252 -10.83 -12.79 1.65
C PHE A 252 -10.66 -11.58 2.57
N MET A 253 -9.88 -11.72 3.65
CA MET A 253 -9.54 -10.59 4.53
C MET A 253 -8.78 -9.50 3.78
N CYS A 254 -7.80 -9.86 2.93
CA CYS A 254 -7.13 -8.91 2.05
C CYS A 254 -8.10 -8.23 1.08
N ALA A 255 -9.04 -8.98 0.50
CA ALA A 255 -10.00 -8.44 -0.48
C ALA A 255 -10.95 -7.42 0.16
N ILE A 256 -11.57 -7.78 1.29
CA ILE A 256 -12.61 -6.94 1.91
C ILE A 256 -12.00 -5.79 2.71
N PHE A 257 -11.07 -6.09 3.62
CA PHE A 257 -10.50 -5.05 4.47
C PHE A 257 -9.34 -4.31 3.79
N GLY A 258 -8.37 -5.04 3.25
CA GLY A 258 -7.16 -4.45 2.68
C GLY A 258 -7.36 -3.76 1.33
N SER A 259 -8.27 -4.26 0.50
CA SER A 259 -8.54 -3.66 -0.82
C SER A 259 -9.82 -2.84 -0.83
N LEU A 260 -10.98 -3.42 -0.56
CA LEU A 260 -12.24 -2.69 -0.67
C LEU A 260 -12.33 -1.57 0.36
N LEU A 261 -12.30 -1.89 1.65
CA LEU A 261 -12.51 -0.92 2.73
C LEU A 261 -11.37 0.11 2.80
N ALA A 262 -10.12 -0.34 2.79
CA ALA A 262 -8.98 0.55 2.93
C ALA A 262 -8.85 1.53 1.76
N LEU A 263 -8.93 1.06 0.50
CA LEU A 263 -8.85 1.93 -0.67
C LEU A 263 -10.07 2.86 -0.81
N LEU A 264 -11.25 2.40 -0.37
CA LEU A 264 -12.43 3.25 -0.32
C LEU A 264 -12.23 4.40 0.66
N LEU A 265 -11.81 4.11 1.89
CA LEU A 265 -11.53 5.13 2.91
C LEU A 265 -10.42 6.07 2.46
N LEU A 266 -9.34 5.54 1.85
CA LEU A 266 -8.27 6.33 1.28
C LEU A 266 -8.81 7.32 0.25
N ASN A 267 -9.53 6.87 -0.75
CA ASN A 267 -10.05 7.73 -1.82
C ASN A 267 -11.05 8.78 -1.32
N ILE A 268 -11.83 8.48 -0.27
CA ILE A 268 -12.78 9.42 0.32
C ILE A 268 -12.08 10.49 1.14
N TYR A 269 -11.13 10.09 2.00
CA TYR A 269 -10.61 10.95 3.05
C TYR A 269 -9.26 11.60 2.71
N GLN A 270 -8.43 10.98 1.87
CA GLN A 270 -7.12 11.51 1.50
C GLN A 270 -7.23 12.91 0.85
N LYS A 271 -8.25 13.15 0.03
CA LYS A 271 -8.45 14.45 -0.65
C LYS A 271 -8.59 15.65 0.29
N HIS A 272 -8.80 15.43 1.59
CA HIS A 272 -8.91 16.50 2.60
C HIS A 272 -7.59 16.81 3.30
N LEU A 273 -6.52 16.08 2.96
CA LEU A 273 -5.16 16.27 3.44
C LEU A 273 -4.23 16.50 2.24
N SER A 274 -3.08 17.14 2.48
CA SER A 274 -2.06 17.16 1.42
C SER A 274 -1.51 15.74 1.18
N PRO A 275 -1.08 15.42 -0.05
CA PRO A 275 -0.56 14.09 -0.38
C PRO A 275 0.57 13.63 0.54
N VAL A 276 1.49 14.54 0.89
CA VAL A 276 2.60 14.22 1.80
C VAL A 276 2.12 13.96 3.21
N ARG A 277 1.15 14.75 3.71
CA ARG A 277 0.56 14.50 5.03
C ARG A 277 -0.14 13.14 5.09
N ALA A 278 -0.88 12.79 4.05
CA ALA A 278 -1.50 11.46 3.93
C ALA A 278 -0.43 10.35 3.91
N ALA A 279 0.64 10.53 3.11
CA ALA A 279 1.74 9.57 3.04
C ALA A 279 2.42 9.37 4.41
N ILE A 280 2.63 10.45 5.17
CA ILE A 280 3.21 10.37 6.52
C ILE A 280 2.32 9.57 7.47
N LEU A 281 0.99 9.78 7.42
CA LEU A 281 0.06 8.96 8.19
C LEU A 281 0.18 7.49 7.81
N TYR A 282 0.21 7.19 6.51
CA TYR A 282 0.38 5.82 6.02
C TYR A 282 1.73 5.22 6.47
N GLY A 283 2.77 6.04 6.65
CA GLY A 283 4.08 5.62 7.18
C GLY A 283 4.04 4.99 8.59
N LEU A 284 2.88 4.96 9.26
CA LEU A 284 2.66 4.16 10.48
C LEU A 284 2.37 2.68 10.21
N GLU A 285 2.07 2.33 8.97
CA GLU A 285 1.76 0.96 8.53
C GLU A 285 2.79 -0.09 8.99
N PRO A 286 4.11 0.11 8.82
CA PRO A 286 5.09 -0.87 9.26
C PRO A 286 5.15 -1.06 10.78
N VAL A 287 4.76 -0.07 11.56
CA VAL A 287 4.67 -0.24 13.02
C VAL A 287 3.59 -1.25 13.37
N TRP A 288 2.42 -1.14 12.73
CA TRP A 288 1.34 -2.10 12.90
C TRP A 288 1.71 -3.50 12.38
N ALA A 289 2.34 -3.57 11.20
CA ALA A 289 2.81 -4.82 10.64
C ALA A 289 3.79 -5.53 11.58
N ALA A 290 4.74 -4.80 12.18
CA ALA A 290 5.68 -5.34 13.14
C ALA A 290 4.98 -5.82 14.43
N ILE A 291 4.08 -5.00 15.02
CA ILE A 291 3.31 -5.38 16.21
C ILE A 291 2.54 -6.69 15.94
N PHE A 292 1.83 -6.77 14.82
CA PHE A 292 1.04 -7.95 14.48
C PHE A 292 1.92 -9.18 14.19
N SER A 293 3.01 -9.02 13.42
CA SER A 293 3.95 -10.11 13.13
C SER A 293 4.54 -10.72 14.41
N ILE A 294 4.93 -9.88 15.37
CA ILE A 294 5.45 -10.35 16.67
C ILE A 294 4.36 -11.05 17.46
N THR A 295 3.15 -10.46 17.53
CA THR A 295 2.05 -11.00 18.33
C THR A 295 1.64 -12.40 17.89
N ILE A 296 1.73 -12.69 16.59
CA ILE A 296 1.39 -14.02 16.04
C ILE A 296 2.61 -14.92 15.82
N GLY A 297 3.80 -14.51 16.29
CA GLY A 297 5.00 -15.33 16.26
C GLY A 297 5.67 -15.48 14.88
N LEU A 298 5.37 -14.60 13.92
CA LEU A 298 6.05 -14.58 12.61
C LEU A 298 7.42 -13.90 12.66
N GLU A 299 7.65 -13.05 13.65
CA GLU A 299 8.90 -12.31 13.84
C GLU A 299 9.30 -12.21 15.30
N ASN A 300 10.61 -12.19 15.54
CA ASN A 300 11.17 -11.94 16.85
C ASN A 300 11.42 -10.44 17.06
N THR A 301 11.32 -9.99 18.32
CA THR A 301 11.70 -8.62 18.68
C THR A 301 13.22 -8.46 18.61
N THR A 302 13.66 -7.37 17.96
CA THR A 302 15.08 -7.00 17.91
C THR A 302 15.26 -5.56 18.42
N LYS A 303 16.47 -5.21 18.87
CA LYS A 303 16.81 -3.81 19.21
C LYS A 303 16.61 -2.87 18.02
N TRP A 304 16.85 -3.37 16.80
CA TRP A 304 16.70 -2.63 15.55
C TRP A 304 15.25 -2.32 15.22
N LEU A 305 14.34 -3.25 15.55
CA LEU A 305 12.90 -3.03 15.41
C LEU A 305 12.45 -1.80 16.22
N PHE A 306 12.85 -1.72 17.49
CA PHE A 306 12.49 -0.58 18.35
C PHE A 306 13.16 0.72 17.90
N ALA A 307 14.45 0.67 17.56
CA ALA A 307 15.18 1.84 17.10
C ALA A 307 14.61 2.37 15.77
N GLY A 308 14.31 1.47 14.83
CA GLY A 308 13.72 1.80 13.53
C GLY A 308 12.31 2.39 13.66
N ALA A 309 11.45 1.75 14.46
CA ALA A 309 10.12 2.26 14.75
C ALA A 309 10.16 3.67 15.38
N PHE A 310 11.06 3.89 16.35
CA PHE A 310 11.24 5.20 16.98
C PHE A 310 11.67 6.26 15.97
N CYS A 311 12.69 6.00 15.14
CA CYS A 311 13.14 6.95 14.12
C CYS A 311 12.04 7.26 13.10
N LEU A 312 11.30 6.26 12.67
CA LEU A 312 10.20 6.40 11.72
C LEU A 312 9.06 7.25 12.30
N LEU A 313 8.64 6.96 13.53
CA LEU A 313 7.62 7.74 14.23
C LEU A 313 8.07 9.17 14.46
N LEU A 314 9.31 9.37 14.88
CA LEU A 314 9.88 10.71 15.11
C LEU A 314 9.94 11.50 13.80
N GLY A 315 10.39 10.89 12.71
CA GLY A 315 10.41 11.52 11.38
C GLY A 315 9.03 11.96 10.92
N ASN A 316 8.05 11.08 11.06
CA ASN A 316 6.65 11.38 10.74
C ASN A 316 6.08 12.51 11.60
N LEU A 317 6.37 12.49 12.91
CA LEU A 317 5.91 13.51 13.86
C LEU A 317 6.48 14.90 13.54
N ILE A 318 7.77 15.00 13.23
CA ILE A 318 8.45 16.27 12.88
C ILE A 318 7.77 16.93 11.68
N VAL A 319 7.46 16.15 10.63
CA VAL A 319 6.81 16.68 9.43
C VAL A 319 5.36 17.09 9.71
N GLU A 320 4.63 16.33 10.52
CA GLU A 320 3.22 16.60 10.85
C GLU A 320 3.06 17.85 11.73
N LEU A 321 3.87 18.00 12.76
CA LEU A 321 3.80 19.15 13.68
C LEU A 321 4.00 20.48 12.93
N ARG A 322 4.95 20.53 12.00
CA ARG A 322 5.18 21.74 11.22
C ARG A 322 4.06 22.05 10.24
N ASN A 323 3.55 21.06 9.53
CA ASN A 323 2.41 21.26 8.62
C ASN A 323 1.19 21.82 9.38
N SER A 324 1.01 21.38 10.63
CA SER A 324 -0.03 21.90 11.53
C SER A 324 0.18 23.37 11.92
N THR A 325 1.43 23.81 12.07
CA THR A 325 1.78 25.20 12.41
C THR A 325 1.62 26.13 11.22
N GLU A 326 2.09 25.72 10.02
CA GLU A 326 1.91 26.51 8.79
C GLU A 326 0.42 26.69 8.44
N ASP A 327 -0.41 25.66 8.63
CA ASP A 327 -1.86 25.74 8.45
C ASP A 327 -2.52 26.74 9.41
N LYS A 328 -2.03 26.87 10.68
CA LYS A 328 -2.52 27.86 11.64
C LYS A 328 -2.13 29.28 11.27
N THR A 329 -0.87 29.50 10.91
CA THR A 329 -0.37 30.82 10.51
C THR A 329 -1.11 31.36 9.28
N ILE A 330 -1.39 30.51 8.28
CA ILE A 330 -2.17 30.91 7.10
C ILE A 330 -3.63 31.24 7.47
N MET A 331 -4.21 30.59 8.46
CA MET A 331 -5.56 30.93 8.94
C MET A 331 -5.59 32.25 9.72
N GLU A 332 -4.58 32.51 10.55
CA GLU A 332 -4.46 33.77 11.30
C GLU A 332 -4.17 34.98 10.38
N GLU A 333 -3.40 34.82 9.32
CA GLU A 333 -3.15 35.89 8.33
C GLU A 333 -4.37 36.15 7.40
N SER A 334 -5.38 35.29 7.42
CA SER A 334 -6.59 35.37 6.58
C SER A 334 -7.80 35.93 7.32
N GLU A 335 -7.70 36.17 8.65
CA GLU A 335 -8.68 36.88 9.49
C GLU A 335 -8.31 38.34 9.64
#